data_c1eccc01ff9f4bf634a63bb9b4b6f5e0
#
_entry.id   c1eccc01ff9f4bf634a63bb9b4b6f5e0
#
_cell.length_a   1.000
_cell.length_b   1.000
_cell.length_c   1.000
_cell.angle_alpha   90.00
_cell.angle_beta   90.00
_cell.angle_gamma   90.00
#
_symmetry.space_group_name_H-M   'P 1'
#
loop_
_entity.id
_entity.type
_entity.pdbx_description
1 polymer ?
#
loop_
_entity_poly.entity_id
_entity_poly.type
_entity_poly.pdbx_seq_one_letter_code
_entity_poly.pdbx_strand_id
1 'polypeptide(L)'
;MNKKPEVRTADNKKSAVHKNKSNNIHKDSNNRSKYMHSSSGRKNSSYKSRKKKNLKYRKIKLFYNIVFVAIVLFVIIYGALHIFTKKKSYRNEGLDYYNKGEYEAAIESFNKALNCKQWFSEEVDVDIMMYKADAYIMLSDFASAERTYSSIKSKYPEKYYDNEKIDFMIELTNALDRYKYGDYITTVACFNRAVEAGYTEMSMYAANCYENSGDLEKMKYNLDIYTGSFGYNADICYKYAAYYIAMEDYSNALANIEKGISFGESVYLQVFLYTQIICCSKIDDYEKAYELSNDYVEAYPDDKNGQDIRAWLDTRINPDTEVINDIFNQNGQTSDDTEDNDISSDDNDISSDDSGNDN
;
A
#
# COMPACT_ATOMS: atom_id res chain seq x y z
N MET A 1 5.31 -21.55 -41.02
CA MET A 1 4.13 -21.30 -41.88
C MET A 1 3.51 -20.00 -41.41
N ASN A 2 3.85 -18.89 -42.13
CA ASN A 2 2.92 -18.02 -42.86
C ASN A 2 1.90 -17.28 -41.97
N LYS A 3 1.76 -15.95 -41.93
CA LYS A 3 2.05 -14.85 -42.88
C LYS A 3 1.90 -13.53 -42.13
N LYS A 4 2.78 -12.56 -42.37
CA LYS A 4 2.52 -11.12 -42.20
C LYS A 4 1.45 -10.66 -43.19
N PRO A 5 0.74 -9.58 -42.92
CA PRO A 5 0.40 -8.66 -43.98
C PRO A 5 0.99 -7.26 -43.78
N GLU A 6 1.24 -6.72 -44.91
CA GLU A 6 1.93 -5.58 -45.40
C GLU A 6 1.33 -4.23 -45.04
N VAL A 7 2.27 -3.30 -45.04
CA VAL A 7 2.13 -1.85 -45.12
C VAL A 7 1.40 -1.42 -46.40
N ARG A 8 0.51 -0.47 -46.32
CA ARG A 8 0.09 0.39 -47.43
C ARG A 8 0.26 1.86 -47.09
N THR A 9 1.24 2.42 -47.76
CA THR A 9 1.41 3.85 -48.01
C THR A 9 0.41 4.33 -49.07
N ALA A 10 -0.13 5.53 -48.88
CA ALA A 10 -0.74 6.35 -49.95
C ALA A 10 -0.52 7.80 -49.60
N ASP A 11 0.45 8.39 -50.21
CA ASP A 11 0.55 9.37 -51.26
C ASP A 11 -0.39 10.59 -51.24
N ASN A 12 0.32 11.71 -51.06
CA ASN A 12 0.28 12.97 -51.81
C ASN A 12 -1.00 13.36 -52.57
N LYS A 13 -1.48 14.56 -52.29
CA LYS A 13 -1.85 15.52 -53.34
C LYS A 13 -1.66 16.96 -52.90
N LYS A 14 -0.66 17.61 -53.54
CA LYS A 14 -0.55 19.05 -53.70
C LYS A 14 -1.66 19.53 -54.60
N SER A 15 -2.21 20.72 -54.36
CA SER A 15 -2.73 21.56 -55.44
C SER A 15 -2.41 23.01 -55.13
N ALA A 16 -1.64 23.54 -56.05
CA ALA A 16 -1.34 24.96 -56.23
C ALA A 16 -2.42 25.60 -57.13
N VAL A 17 -2.27 26.94 -57.33
CA VAL A 17 -2.89 27.75 -58.37
C VAL A 17 -4.03 28.65 -57.79
N HIS A 18 -4.03 29.96 -57.88
CA HIS A 18 -3.74 30.79 -59.04
C HIS A 18 -3.42 32.24 -58.65
N LYS A 19 -2.45 32.82 -59.34
CA LYS A 19 -2.24 34.23 -59.59
C LYS A 19 -3.29 34.73 -60.58
N ASN A 20 -3.80 35.93 -60.36
CA ASN A 20 -4.27 36.74 -61.48
C ASN A 20 -3.77 38.19 -61.35
N LYS A 21 -2.93 38.53 -62.35
CA LYS A 21 -2.61 39.87 -62.80
C LYS A 21 -3.76 40.37 -63.69
N SER A 22 -4.13 41.63 -63.58
CA SER A 22 -4.54 42.35 -64.77
C SER A 22 -4.04 43.77 -64.70
N ASN A 23 -3.25 44.06 -65.71
CA ASN A 23 -2.87 45.39 -66.13
C ASN A 23 -4.09 46.11 -66.72
N ASN A 24 -4.17 47.43 -66.58
CA ASN A 24 -4.57 48.24 -67.68
C ASN A 24 -3.91 49.63 -67.66
N ILE A 25 -3.35 49.92 -68.76
CA ILE A 25 -2.69 51.11 -69.24
C ILE A 25 -3.78 52.02 -69.76
N HIS A 26 -3.74 53.34 -69.47
CA HIS A 26 -4.02 54.32 -70.49
C HIS A 26 -3.25 55.64 -70.26
N LYS A 27 -2.52 55.95 -71.27
CA LYS A 27 -1.91 57.26 -71.59
C LYS A 27 -3.00 58.30 -71.98
N ASP A 28 -2.71 59.51 -71.68
CA ASP A 28 -2.60 60.69 -72.66
C ASP A 28 -2.48 61.97 -71.82
N SER A 29 -1.50 62.62 -72.03
CA SER A 29 -0.94 63.65 -72.92
C SER A 29 -1.53 65.03 -72.71
N ASN A 30 -0.61 65.89 -72.49
CA ASN A 30 -0.47 67.28 -72.98
C ASN A 30 -1.10 68.43 -72.23
N ASN A 31 -0.26 69.27 -71.82
CA ASN A 31 0.13 70.57 -72.27
C ASN A 31 -0.21 71.82 -71.42
N ARG A 32 0.80 72.67 -71.32
CA ARG A 32 0.84 74.13 -71.08
C ARG A 32 0.51 74.61 -69.64
N SER A 33 1.22 75.47 -69.05
CA SER A 33 2.19 76.48 -69.38
C SER A 33 2.52 77.27 -68.10
N LYS A 34 3.77 77.64 -67.99
CA LYS A 34 4.31 78.77 -67.28
C LYS A 34 3.34 79.64 -66.49
N TYR A 35 3.61 79.87 -65.21
CA TYR A 35 4.08 81.13 -64.64
C TYR A 35 4.56 81.01 -63.22
N MET A 36 5.66 81.63 -62.91
CA MET A 36 6.32 81.83 -61.62
C MET A 36 5.37 82.31 -60.55
N HIS A 37 5.56 81.90 -59.32
CA HIS A 37 6.05 82.78 -58.28
C HIS A 37 6.50 81.99 -57.02
N SER A 38 7.62 82.39 -56.55
CA SER A 38 8.29 82.04 -55.32
C SER A 38 7.43 82.28 -54.07
N SER A 39 7.12 81.24 -53.30
CA SER A 39 6.97 81.29 -51.83
C SER A 39 6.78 79.85 -51.25
N SER A 40 7.76 79.07 -51.18
CA SER A 40 7.61 77.72 -50.57
C SER A 40 8.68 77.31 -49.54
N GLY A 41 9.23 78.37 -48.86
CA GLY A 41 10.23 78.09 -47.82
C GLY A 41 9.72 77.74 -46.40
N ARG A 42 8.43 78.05 -46.08
CA ARG A 42 7.93 77.93 -44.67
C ARG A 42 6.98 76.77 -44.35
N LYS A 43 6.39 76.15 -45.34
CA LYS A 43 5.43 75.03 -45.10
C LYS A 43 6.11 73.67 -44.87
N ASN A 44 7.31 73.45 -45.39
CA ASN A 44 8.03 72.14 -45.24
C ASN A 44 8.68 71.91 -43.87
N SER A 45 9.02 72.98 -43.12
CA SER A 45 9.62 72.86 -41.82
C SER A 45 8.61 72.45 -40.73
N SER A 46 7.39 73.06 -40.79
CA SER A 46 6.33 72.72 -39.82
C SER A 46 5.77 71.29 -40.03
N TYR A 47 5.69 70.79 -41.25
CA TYR A 47 5.23 69.48 -41.60
C TYR A 47 6.27 68.38 -41.13
N LYS A 48 7.55 68.63 -41.34
CA LYS A 48 8.65 67.78 -40.86
C LYS A 48 8.71 67.75 -39.30
N SER A 49 8.43 68.88 -38.61
CA SER A 49 8.42 68.92 -37.14
C SER A 49 7.18 68.20 -36.55
N ARG A 50 6.01 68.30 -37.16
CA ARG A 50 4.78 67.57 -36.78
C ARG A 50 4.96 66.08 -36.99
N LYS A 51 5.54 65.68 -38.14
CA LYS A 51 5.83 64.22 -38.41
C LYS A 51 6.83 63.65 -37.44
N LYS A 52 7.88 64.40 -37.04
CA LYS A 52 8.83 63.98 -35.99
C LYS A 52 8.18 63.90 -34.61
N LYS A 53 7.31 64.83 -34.21
CA LYS A 53 6.56 64.79 -32.96
C LYS A 53 5.62 63.58 -32.91
N ASN A 54 4.87 63.31 -33.98
CA ASN A 54 4.01 62.15 -34.08
C ASN A 54 4.78 60.82 -34.03
N LEU A 55 5.95 60.77 -34.67
CA LEU A 55 6.81 59.57 -34.63
C LEU A 55 7.37 59.34 -33.22
N LYS A 56 7.77 60.41 -32.51
CA LYS A 56 8.23 60.34 -31.12
C LYS A 56 7.08 59.91 -30.18
N TYR A 57 5.88 60.44 -30.35
CA TYR A 57 4.71 60.01 -29.57
C TYR A 57 4.33 58.56 -29.82
N ARG A 58 4.36 58.10 -31.08
CA ARG A 58 4.12 56.65 -31.40
C ARG A 58 5.17 55.74 -30.81
N LYS A 59 6.44 56.12 -30.79
CA LYS A 59 7.50 55.37 -30.13
C LYS A 59 7.33 55.33 -28.62
N ILE A 60 6.95 56.43 -27.99
CA ILE A 60 6.66 56.52 -26.56
C ILE A 60 5.45 55.63 -26.22
N LYS A 61 4.35 55.69 -26.97
CA LYS A 61 3.18 54.86 -26.78
C LYS A 61 3.51 53.39 -26.95
N LEU A 62 4.32 53.04 -27.97
CA LEU A 62 4.80 51.66 -28.17
C LEU A 62 5.65 51.16 -26.97
N PHE A 63 6.53 52.02 -26.46
CA PHE A 63 7.33 51.71 -25.28
C PHE A 63 6.45 51.46 -24.06
N TYR A 64 5.46 52.28 -23.75
CA TYR A 64 4.53 52.03 -22.65
C TYR A 64 3.72 50.75 -22.81
N ASN A 65 3.28 50.43 -24.05
CA ASN A 65 2.60 49.18 -24.30
C ASN A 65 3.51 47.96 -24.06
N ILE A 66 4.79 48.04 -24.49
CA ILE A 66 5.77 46.97 -24.24
C ILE A 66 6.02 46.77 -22.72
N VAL A 67 6.21 47.91 -22.00
CA VAL A 67 6.42 47.86 -20.53
C VAL A 67 5.17 47.33 -19.84
N PHE A 68 3.97 47.73 -20.25
CA PHE A 68 2.73 47.20 -19.70
C PHE A 68 2.62 45.66 -19.89
N VAL A 69 2.87 45.20 -21.13
CA VAL A 69 2.87 43.75 -21.44
C VAL A 69 3.91 43.02 -20.62
N ALA A 70 5.12 43.57 -20.47
CA ALA A 70 6.17 43.00 -19.66
C ALA A 70 5.77 42.88 -18.18
N ILE A 71 5.12 43.90 -17.60
CA ILE A 71 4.60 43.87 -16.22
C ILE A 71 3.53 42.77 -16.08
N VAL A 72 2.58 42.71 -17.02
CA VAL A 72 1.52 41.67 -16.99
C VAL A 72 2.13 40.27 -17.05
N LEU A 73 3.10 40.04 -17.95
CA LEU A 73 3.80 38.75 -18.05
C LEU A 73 4.57 38.44 -16.77
N PHE A 74 5.24 39.44 -16.17
CA PHE A 74 5.94 39.23 -14.90
C PHE A 74 4.99 38.83 -13.78
N VAL A 75 3.82 39.47 -13.64
CA VAL A 75 2.82 39.10 -12.63
C VAL A 75 2.29 37.67 -12.85
N ILE A 76 2.04 37.30 -14.13
CA ILE A 76 1.59 35.93 -14.47
C ILE A 76 2.66 34.91 -14.10
N ILE A 77 3.92 35.17 -14.51
CA ILE A 77 5.05 34.26 -14.21
C ILE A 77 5.28 34.15 -12.69
N TYR A 78 5.28 35.27 -11.97
CA TYR A 78 5.42 35.29 -10.52
C TYR A 78 4.31 34.51 -9.81
N GLY A 79 3.06 34.73 -10.23
CA GLY A 79 1.91 33.97 -9.70
C GLY A 79 2.02 32.47 -9.97
N ALA A 80 2.40 32.09 -11.19
CA ALA A 80 2.62 30.69 -11.56
C ALA A 80 3.74 30.05 -10.73
N LEU A 81 4.88 30.73 -10.54
CA LEU A 81 6.00 30.25 -9.71
C LEU A 81 5.59 30.09 -8.23
N HIS A 82 4.81 31.05 -7.70
CA HIS A 82 4.33 30.98 -6.32
C HIS A 82 3.41 29.76 -6.08
N ILE A 83 2.51 29.45 -7.02
CA ILE A 83 1.64 28.28 -6.94
C ILE A 83 2.47 27.00 -7.05
N PHE A 84 3.47 26.97 -7.94
CA PHE A 84 4.36 25.84 -8.12
C PHE A 84 5.16 25.53 -6.85
N THR A 85 5.75 26.55 -6.24
CA THR A 85 6.53 26.39 -4.99
C THR A 85 5.64 25.94 -3.84
N LYS A 86 4.41 26.43 -3.74
CA LYS A 86 3.46 26.07 -2.69
C LYS A 86 3.03 24.59 -2.76
N LYS A 87 2.71 24.08 -3.96
CA LYS A 87 2.37 22.66 -4.17
C LYS A 87 3.53 21.75 -3.75
N LYS A 88 4.75 22.08 -4.23
CA LYS A 88 5.96 21.34 -3.87
C LYS A 88 6.24 21.36 -2.36
N SER A 89 6.00 22.51 -1.70
CA SER A 89 6.17 22.64 -0.25
C SER A 89 5.25 21.68 0.51
N TYR A 90 3.96 21.66 0.18
CA TYR A 90 3.01 20.75 0.83
C TYR A 90 3.28 19.28 0.51
N ARG A 91 3.73 18.95 -0.72
CA ARG A 91 4.17 17.60 -1.05
C ARG A 91 5.34 17.15 -0.17
N ASN A 92 6.36 17.99 -0.04
CA ASN A 92 7.53 17.68 0.78
C ASN A 92 7.17 17.57 2.27
N GLU A 93 6.31 18.46 2.78
CA GLU A 93 5.77 18.37 4.13
C GLU A 93 5.03 17.04 4.36
N GLY A 94 4.21 16.61 3.39
CA GLY A 94 3.53 15.32 3.45
C GLY A 94 4.50 14.14 3.47
N LEU A 95 5.59 14.20 2.66
CA LEU A 95 6.64 13.18 2.69
C LEU A 95 7.42 13.16 4.01
N ASP A 96 7.67 14.32 4.62
CA ASP A 96 8.33 14.40 5.92
C ASP A 96 7.48 13.75 7.02
N TYR A 97 6.16 13.99 7.03
CA TYR A 97 5.23 13.31 7.94
C TYR A 97 5.15 11.81 7.66
N TYR A 98 5.05 11.41 6.39
CA TYR A 98 5.04 10.01 5.99
C TYR A 98 6.26 9.25 6.50
N ASN A 99 7.45 9.81 6.31
CA ASN A 99 8.72 9.21 6.75
C ASN A 99 8.86 9.13 8.29
N LYS A 100 8.10 9.94 9.03
CA LYS A 100 8.03 9.89 10.50
C LYS A 100 6.96 8.92 11.01
N GLY A 101 6.16 8.32 10.12
CA GLY A 101 5.02 7.49 10.50
C GLY A 101 3.77 8.29 10.91
N GLU A 102 3.74 9.60 10.69
CA GLU A 102 2.62 10.50 11.01
C GLU A 102 1.65 10.55 9.81
N TYR A 103 0.99 9.42 9.52
CA TYR A 103 0.27 9.20 8.25
C TYR A 103 -0.96 10.09 8.08
N GLU A 104 -1.71 10.43 9.14
CA GLU A 104 -2.84 11.36 9.08
C GLU A 104 -2.37 12.77 8.68
N ALA A 105 -1.27 13.25 9.28
CA ALA A 105 -0.68 14.54 8.95
C ALA A 105 -0.13 14.56 7.51
N ALA A 106 0.45 13.44 7.07
CA ALA A 106 0.89 13.25 5.69
C ALA A 106 -0.28 13.39 4.71
N ILE A 107 -1.40 12.69 4.96
CA ILE A 107 -2.62 12.75 4.14
C ILE A 107 -3.17 14.19 4.08
N GLU A 108 -3.20 14.90 5.21
CA GLU A 108 -3.65 16.30 5.23
C GLU A 108 -2.76 17.20 4.34
N SER A 109 -1.43 17.06 4.44
CA SER A 109 -0.48 17.83 3.63
C SER A 109 -0.57 17.46 2.15
N PHE A 110 -0.75 16.18 1.82
CA PHE A 110 -1.01 15.72 0.45
C PHE A 110 -2.33 16.30 -0.10
N ASN A 111 -3.38 16.38 0.70
CA ASN A 111 -4.63 17.02 0.31
C ASN A 111 -4.44 18.53 0.03
N LYS A 112 -3.66 19.24 0.86
CA LYS A 112 -3.29 20.64 0.62
C LYS A 112 -2.54 20.80 -0.70
N ALA A 113 -1.60 19.88 -0.99
CA ALA A 113 -0.85 19.87 -2.25
C ALA A 113 -1.76 19.64 -3.47
N LEU A 114 -2.67 18.65 -3.41
CA LEU A 114 -3.62 18.34 -4.50
C LEU A 114 -4.63 19.48 -4.74
N ASN A 115 -4.98 20.24 -3.70
CA ASN A 115 -5.84 21.41 -3.81
C ASN A 115 -5.15 22.63 -4.45
N CYS A 116 -3.82 22.65 -4.53
CA CYS A 116 -3.07 23.69 -5.26
C CYS A 116 -3.23 23.46 -6.77
N LYS A 117 -4.16 24.19 -7.41
CA LYS A 117 -4.36 24.13 -8.86
C LYS A 117 -3.13 24.66 -9.59
N GLN A 118 -2.49 23.80 -10.36
CA GLN A 118 -1.31 24.12 -11.15
C GLN A 118 -1.45 23.49 -12.53
N TRP A 119 -0.99 24.19 -13.56
CA TRP A 119 -0.94 23.65 -14.92
C TRP A 119 0.24 22.67 -15.04
N PHE A 120 0.05 21.61 -15.80
CA PHE A 120 1.09 20.59 -16.06
C PHE A 120 1.64 19.95 -14.79
N SER A 121 0.74 19.63 -13.84
CA SER A 121 1.11 19.01 -12.57
C SER A 121 0.66 17.56 -12.45
N GLU A 122 0.18 16.97 -13.52
CA GLU A 122 -0.46 15.65 -13.53
C GLU A 122 0.47 14.56 -12.99
N GLU A 123 1.74 14.57 -13.38
CA GLU A 123 2.75 13.63 -12.88
C GLU A 123 2.98 13.80 -11.38
N VAL A 124 3.08 15.05 -10.92
CA VAL A 124 3.25 15.35 -9.48
C VAL A 124 1.99 14.99 -8.69
N ASP A 125 0.82 15.19 -9.27
CA ASP A 125 -0.44 14.85 -8.64
C ASP A 125 -0.61 13.34 -8.49
N VAL A 126 -0.22 12.57 -9.50
CA VAL A 126 -0.18 11.09 -9.45
C VAL A 126 0.78 10.62 -8.35
N ASP A 127 1.99 11.16 -8.31
CA ASP A 127 2.98 10.84 -7.29
C ASP A 127 2.45 11.13 -5.86
N ILE A 128 1.84 12.31 -5.65
CA ILE A 128 1.21 12.65 -4.37
C ILE A 128 0.08 11.66 -4.02
N MET A 129 -0.74 11.28 -5.00
CA MET A 129 -1.84 10.35 -4.77
C MET A 129 -1.34 8.94 -4.44
N MET A 130 -0.22 8.50 -5.00
CA MET A 130 0.41 7.22 -4.65
C MET A 130 0.84 7.22 -3.18
N TYR A 131 1.62 8.21 -2.74
CA TYR A 131 2.01 8.31 -1.32
C TYR A 131 0.81 8.46 -0.37
N LYS A 132 -0.22 9.17 -0.81
CA LYS A 132 -1.46 9.28 -0.03
C LYS A 132 -2.17 7.94 0.11
N ALA A 133 -2.21 7.13 -0.95
CA ALA A 133 -2.79 5.79 -0.90
C ALA A 133 -1.95 4.87 0.00
N ASP A 134 -0.63 4.93 -0.10
CA ASP A 134 0.27 4.19 0.79
C ASP A 134 0.05 4.60 2.26
N ALA A 135 -0.12 5.89 2.55
CA ALA A 135 -0.44 6.37 3.91
C ALA A 135 -1.78 5.81 4.43
N TYR A 136 -2.78 5.66 3.58
CA TYR A 136 -4.03 5.00 3.96
C TYR A 136 -3.82 3.50 4.25
N ILE A 137 -2.96 2.81 3.49
CA ILE A 137 -2.59 1.40 3.78
C ILE A 137 -1.96 1.30 5.18
N MET A 138 -1.03 2.20 5.51
CA MET A 138 -0.37 2.23 6.82
C MET A 138 -1.34 2.49 7.98
N LEU A 139 -2.45 3.18 7.73
CA LEU A 139 -3.55 3.38 8.68
C LEU A 139 -4.59 2.25 8.66
N SER A 140 -4.38 1.21 7.84
CA SER A 140 -5.35 0.13 7.62
C SER A 140 -6.72 0.62 7.12
N ASP A 141 -6.76 1.81 6.46
CA ASP A 141 -7.92 2.33 5.72
C ASP A 141 -7.84 1.91 4.25
N PHE A 142 -8.00 0.61 4.02
CA PHE A 142 -7.84 0.00 2.70
C PHE A 142 -8.87 0.52 1.69
N ALA A 143 -10.08 0.85 2.15
CA ALA A 143 -11.13 1.40 1.29
C ALA A 143 -10.76 2.80 0.76
N SER A 144 -10.10 3.64 1.55
CA SER A 144 -9.61 4.95 1.09
C SER A 144 -8.38 4.81 0.20
N ALA A 145 -7.51 3.84 0.46
CA ALA A 145 -6.37 3.51 -0.39
C ALA A 145 -6.84 3.08 -1.78
N GLU A 146 -7.74 2.09 -1.87
CA GLU A 146 -8.32 1.59 -3.13
C GLU A 146 -8.97 2.74 -3.93
N ARG A 147 -9.84 3.55 -3.29
CA ARG A 147 -10.46 4.71 -3.94
C ARG A 147 -9.44 5.72 -4.47
N THR A 148 -8.32 5.88 -3.77
CA THR A 148 -7.26 6.81 -4.18
C THR A 148 -6.54 6.27 -5.41
N TYR A 149 -6.15 5.00 -5.45
CA TYR A 149 -5.57 4.36 -6.64
C TYR A 149 -6.53 4.36 -7.83
N SER A 150 -7.79 3.98 -7.64
CA SER A 150 -8.83 4.03 -8.68
C SER A 150 -9.05 5.45 -9.21
N SER A 151 -8.91 6.47 -8.35
CA SER A 151 -8.99 7.88 -8.76
C SER A 151 -7.82 8.29 -9.66
N ILE A 152 -6.64 7.70 -9.54
CA ILE A 152 -5.53 7.95 -10.47
C ILE A 152 -5.95 7.56 -11.89
N LYS A 153 -6.46 6.33 -12.07
CA LYS A 153 -6.89 5.81 -13.38
C LYS A 153 -8.02 6.64 -14.00
N SER A 154 -8.94 7.12 -13.19
CA SER A 154 -10.09 7.89 -13.68
C SER A 154 -9.80 9.34 -14.03
N LYS A 155 -8.77 9.95 -13.41
CA LYS A 155 -8.49 11.40 -13.53
C LYS A 155 -7.30 11.73 -14.42
N TYR A 156 -6.33 10.82 -14.53
CA TYR A 156 -5.07 11.12 -15.19
C TYR A 156 -4.82 10.19 -16.38
N PRO A 157 -4.19 10.68 -17.46
CA PRO A 157 -3.75 9.84 -18.58
C PRO A 157 -2.69 8.81 -18.16
N GLU A 158 -2.74 7.61 -18.77
CA GLU A 158 -1.85 6.48 -18.46
C GLU A 158 -0.35 6.80 -18.61
N LYS A 159 0.01 7.78 -19.43
CA LYS A 159 1.41 8.20 -19.58
C LYS A 159 2.07 8.72 -18.30
N TYR A 160 1.31 9.01 -17.26
CA TYR A 160 1.80 9.55 -15.98
C TYR A 160 1.93 8.49 -14.89
N TYR A 161 1.49 7.26 -15.14
CA TYR A 161 1.60 6.16 -14.18
C TYR A 161 1.74 4.82 -14.89
N ASP A 162 2.27 3.85 -14.16
CA ASP A 162 2.31 2.46 -14.58
C ASP A 162 0.95 1.82 -14.29
N ASN A 163 0.23 1.45 -15.36
CA ASN A 163 -1.12 0.90 -15.25
C ASN A 163 -1.12 -0.46 -14.56
N GLU A 164 -0.14 -1.33 -14.86
CA GLU A 164 -0.01 -2.65 -14.24
C GLU A 164 0.26 -2.53 -12.74
N LYS A 165 1.13 -1.60 -12.36
CA LYS A 165 1.42 -1.30 -10.94
C LYS A 165 0.18 -0.78 -10.22
N ILE A 166 -0.58 0.14 -10.80
CA ILE A 166 -1.80 0.68 -10.16
C ILE A 166 -2.86 -0.41 -10.02
N ASP A 167 -3.08 -1.25 -11.04
CA ASP A 167 -4.02 -2.36 -10.96
C ASP A 167 -3.62 -3.37 -9.89
N PHE A 168 -2.33 -3.66 -9.79
CA PHE A 168 -1.82 -4.51 -8.73
C PHE A 168 -2.03 -3.90 -7.34
N MET A 169 -1.80 -2.59 -7.14
CA MET A 169 -2.02 -1.92 -5.86
C MET A 169 -3.51 -1.88 -5.48
N ILE A 170 -4.42 -1.75 -6.44
CA ILE A 170 -5.86 -1.87 -6.21
C ILE A 170 -6.20 -3.30 -5.74
N GLU A 171 -5.67 -4.31 -6.40
CA GLU A 171 -5.89 -5.70 -6.01
C GLU A 171 -5.31 -6.00 -4.62
N LEU A 172 -4.10 -5.52 -4.34
CA LEU A 172 -3.44 -5.69 -3.04
C LEU A 172 -4.23 -5.02 -1.90
N THR A 173 -4.72 -3.80 -2.10
CA THR A 173 -5.54 -3.12 -1.09
C THR A 173 -6.86 -3.85 -0.84
N ASN A 174 -7.50 -4.39 -1.89
CA ASN A 174 -8.69 -5.22 -1.74
C ASN A 174 -8.38 -6.54 -1.01
N ALA A 175 -7.21 -7.15 -1.26
CA ALA A 175 -6.79 -8.34 -0.54
C ALA A 175 -6.55 -8.04 0.94
N LEU A 176 -5.90 -6.92 1.27
CA LEU A 176 -5.70 -6.48 2.66
C LEU A 176 -7.02 -6.21 3.40
N ASP A 177 -7.98 -5.59 2.71
CA ASP A 177 -9.32 -5.37 3.29
C ASP A 177 -10.03 -6.69 3.59
N ARG A 178 -10.04 -7.62 2.64
CA ARG A 178 -10.66 -8.95 2.82
C ARG A 178 -9.94 -9.77 3.90
N TYR A 179 -8.61 -9.71 3.95
CA TYR A 179 -7.81 -10.35 5.01
C TYR A 179 -8.22 -9.85 6.39
N LYS A 180 -8.43 -8.55 6.55
CA LYS A 180 -8.90 -7.92 7.80
C LYS A 180 -10.22 -8.53 8.31
N TYR A 181 -11.06 -9.03 7.41
CA TYR A 181 -12.32 -9.71 7.72
C TYR A 181 -12.21 -11.24 7.74
N GLY A 182 -10.99 -11.80 7.74
CA GLY A 182 -10.73 -13.23 7.89
C GLY A 182 -10.77 -14.05 6.61
N ASP A 183 -10.79 -13.40 5.44
CA ASP A 183 -10.72 -14.12 4.15
C ASP A 183 -9.28 -14.47 3.78
N TYR A 184 -8.73 -15.46 4.47
CA TYR A 184 -7.34 -15.88 4.27
C TYR A 184 -7.16 -16.70 2.97
N ILE A 185 -8.15 -17.48 2.59
CA ILE A 185 -8.05 -18.42 1.46
C ILE A 185 -7.90 -17.68 0.13
N THR A 186 -8.72 -16.65 -0.08
CA THR A 186 -8.76 -15.96 -1.38
C THR A 186 -7.68 -14.89 -1.51
N THR A 187 -7.09 -14.44 -0.39
CA THR A 187 -6.11 -13.34 -0.36
C THR A 187 -4.67 -13.82 -0.47
N VAL A 188 -4.36 -15.06 -0.08
CA VAL A 188 -3.00 -15.59 -0.03
C VAL A 188 -2.27 -15.54 -1.38
N ALA A 189 -2.98 -15.77 -2.49
CA ALA A 189 -2.38 -15.71 -3.82
C ALA A 189 -1.92 -14.29 -4.18
N CYS A 190 -2.65 -13.26 -3.76
CA CYS A 190 -2.26 -11.86 -3.93
C CYS A 190 -1.04 -11.52 -3.09
N PHE A 191 -0.98 -11.96 -1.84
CA PHE A 191 0.18 -11.71 -0.96
C PHE A 191 1.44 -12.40 -1.49
N ASN A 192 1.35 -13.65 -1.98
CA ASN A 192 2.50 -14.31 -2.62
C ASN A 192 3.02 -13.54 -3.82
N ARG A 193 2.14 -13.07 -4.71
CA ARG A 193 2.55 -12.21 -5.83
C ARG A 193 3.18 -10.89 -5.36
N ALA A 194 2.69 -10.33 -4.27
CA ALA A 194 3.26 -9.13 -3.67
C ALA A 194 4.70 -9.38 -3.17
N VAL A 195 4.93 -10.50 -2.49
CA VAL A 195 6.27 -10.93 -2.05
C VAL A 195 7.20 -11.12 -3.25
N GLU A 196 6.75 -11.80 -4.30
CA GLU A 196 7.50 -11.99 -5.56
C GLU A 196 7.83 -10.66 -6.25
N ALA A 197 6.95 -9.67 -6.13
CA ALA A 197 7.16 -8.32 -6.64
C ALA A 197 8.07 -7.44 -5.74
N GLY A 198 8.55 -7.99 -4.61
CA GLY A 198 9.47 -7.31 -3.72
C GLY A 198 8.83 -6.62 -2.49
N TYR A 199 7.52 -6.74 -2.29
CA TYR A 199 6.82 -6.27 -1.09
C TYR A 199 6.97 -7.31 0.03
N THR A 200 8.18 -7.39 0.60
CA THR A 200 8.54 -8.45 1.55
C THR A 200 7.74 -8.40 2.86
N GLU A 201 7.18 -7.27 3.22
CA GLU A 201 6.25 -7.13 4.35
C GLU A 201 4.97 -7.95 4.18
N MET A 202 4.55 -8.23 2.94
CA MET A 202 3.38 -9.06 2.65
C MET A 202 3.59 -10.54 2.97
N SER A 203 4.84 -10.96 3.20
CA SER A 203 5.14 -12.33 3.62
C SER A 203 4.56 -12.67 5.00
N MET A 204 4.42 -11.69 5.91
CA MET A 204 3.71 -11.92 7.17
C MET A 204 2.22 -12.22 6.96
N TYR A 205 1.57 -11.50 6.05
CA TYR A 205 0.16 -11.76 5.71
C TYR A 205 0.00 -13.14 5.05
N ALA A 206 0.92 -13.52 4.16
CA ALA A 206 0.94 -14.84 3.55
C ALA A 206 1.17 -15.94 4.60
N ALA A 207 2.11 -15.74 5.55
CA ALA A 207 2.36 -16.67 6.64
C ALA A 207 1.10 -16.90 7.49
N ASN A 208 0.39 -15.82 7.87
CA ASN A 208 -0.85 -15.93 8.63
C ASN A 208 -1.97 -16.66 7.86
N CYS A 209 -2.04 -16.47 6.54
CA CYS A 209 -2.97 -17.23 5.69
C CYS A 209 -2.65 -18.72 5.69
N TYR A 210 -1.37 -19.09 5.59
CA TYR A 210 -0.92 -20.47 5.62
C TYR A 210 -1.06 -21.11 7.01
N GLU A 211 -0.82 -20.36 8.09
CA GLU A 211 -1.11 -20.80 9.45
C GLU A 211 -2.59 -21.18 9.60
N ASN A 212 -3.49 -20.31 9.12
CA ASN A 212 -4.92 -20.57 9.18
C ASN A 212 -5.36 -21.78 8.36
N SER A 213 -4.67 -22.09 7.26
CA SER A 213 -4.92 -23.28 6.43
C SER A 213 -4.22 -24.54 6.91
N GLY A 214 -3.35 -24.45 7.93
CA GLY A 214 -2.54 -25.57 8.43
C GLY A 214 -1.36 -25.94 7.54
N ASP A 215 -1.01 -25.13 6.53
CA ASP A 215 0.17 -25.35 5.68
C ASP A 215 1.42 -24.74 6.36
N LEU A 216 1.91 -25.46 7.38
CA LEU A 216 2.99 -24.98 8.25
C LEU A 216 4.32 -24.77 7.50
N GLU A 217 4.58 -25.56 6.46
CA GLU A 217 5.79 -25.42 5.63
C GLU A 217 5.80 -24.08 4.88
N LYS A 218 4.67 -23.72 4.25
CA LYS A 218 4.56 -22.43 3.56
C LYS A 218 4.48 -21.27 4.55
N MET A 219 3.87 -21.47 5.71
CA MET A 219 3.91 -20.50 6.80
C MET A 219 5.36 -20.18 7.16
N LYS A 220 6.17 -21.22 7.47
CA LYS A 220 7.58 -21.05 7.81
C LYS A 220 8.38 -20.38 6.71
N TYR A 221 8.20 -20.80 5.46
CA TYR A 221 8.87 -20.17 4.31
C TYR A 221 8.63 -18.66 4.25
N ASN A 222 7.40 -18.23 4.45
CA ASN A 222 7.04 -16.81 4.44
C ASN A 222 7.57 -16.06 5.69
N LEU A 223 7.62 -16.73 6.86
CA LEU A 223 8.27 -16.18 8.06
C LEU A 223 9.78 -15.98 7.83
N ASP A 224 10.45 -16.91 7.13
CA ASP A 224 11.88 -16.79 6.81
C ASP A 224 12.14 -15.55 5.91
N ILE A 225 11.28 -15.29 4.93
CA ILE A 225 11.36 -14.07 4.11
C ILE A 225 11.18 -12.82 4.97
N TYR A 226 10.17 -12.80 5.82
CA TYR A 226 9.88 -11.66 6.70
C TYR A 226 11.05 -11.37 7.64
N THR A 227 11.54 -12.41 8.33
CA THR A 227 12.63 -12.26 9.31
C THR A 227 13.95 -11.85 8.70
N GLY A 228 14.20 -12.22 7.44
CA GLY A 228 15.35 -11.76 6.67
C GLY A 228 15.35 -10.26 6.43
N SER A 229 14.18 -9.62 6.36
CA SER A 229 14.03 -8.19 6.09
C SER A 229 13.78 -7.36 7.35
N PHE A 230 12.99 -7.88 8.30
CA PHE A 230 12.46 -7.11 9.44
C PHE A 230 12.90 -7.63 10.81
N GLY A 231 13.54 -8.81 10.85
CA GLY A 231 14.00 -9.43 12.10
C GLY A 231 12.88 -10.14 12.87
N TYR A 232 13.12 -10.37 14.14
CA TYR A 232 12.26 -11.16 15.02
C TYR A 232 11.53 -10.25 16.02
N ASN A 233 10.35 -10.71 16.43
CA ASN A 233 9.60 -10.22 17.58
C ASN A 233 8.93 -11.42 18.29
N ALA A 234 8.18 -11.18 19.38
CA ALA A 234 7.54 -12.26 20.14
C ALA A 234 6.51 -13.04 19.31
N ASP A 235 5.71 -12.39 18.46
CA ASP A 235 4.72 -13.06 17.58
C ASP A 235 5.40 -14.05 16.62
N ILE A 236 6.47 -13.60 15.97
CA ILE A 236 7.24 -14.45 15.06
C ILE A 236 7.86 -15.64 15.79
N CYS A 237 8.43 -15.41 16.97
CA CYS A 237 8.99 -16.50 17.79
C CYS A 237 7.92 -17.51 18.19
N TYR A 238 6.71 -17.05 18.53
CA TYR A 238 5.57 -17.92 18.80
C TYR A 238 5.22 -18.81 17.59
N LYS A 239 5.15 -18.22 16.39
CA LYS A 239 4.85 -18.97 15.16
C LYS A 239 5.92 -20.01 14.80
N TYR A 240 7.21 -19.66 14.97
CA TYR A 240 8.28 -20.64 14.79
C TYR A 240 8.24 -21.75 15.85
N ALA A 241 7.99 -21.40 17.11
CA ALA A 241 7.85 -22.41 18.16
C ALA A 241 6.70 -23.38 17.84
N ALA A 242 5.53 -22.86 17.43
CA ALA A 242 4.39 -23.67 17.02
C ALA A 242 4.71 -24.57 15.83
N TYR A 243 5.43 -24.06 14.82
CA TYR A 243 5.91 -24.87 13.70
C TYR A 243 6.79 -26.03 14.16
N TYR A 244 7.84 -25.75 14.96
CA TYR A 244 8.76 -26.76 15.40
C TYR A 244 8.13 -27.80 16.37
N ILE A 245 7.16 -27.36 17.19
CA ILE A 245 6.38 -28.29 18.03
C ILE A 245 5.56 -29.25 17.16
N ALA A 246 4.92 -28.74 16.10
CA ALA A 246 4.15 -29.56 15.18
C ALA A 246 5.03 -30.57 14.40
N MET A 247 6.31 -30.25 14.20
CA MET A 247 7.32 -31.11 13.62
C MET A 247 8.03 -32.01 14.66
N GLU A 248 7.61 -31.97 15.93
CA GLU A 248 8.23 -32.67 17.06
C GLU A 248 9.73 -32.32 17.27
N ASP A 249 10.16 -31.16 16.71
CA ASP A 249 11.52 -30.64 16.89
C ASP A 249 11.55 -29.70 18.11
N TYR A 250 11.47 -30.31 19.29
CA TYR A 250 11.38 -29.55 20.54
C TYR A 250 12.64 -28.75 20.86
N SER A 251 13.80 -29.13 20.32
CA SER A 251 15.03 -28.38 20.49
C SER A 251 14.98 -27.02 19.78
N ASN A 252 14.54 -26.98 18.52
CA ASN A 252 14.37 -25.76 17.79
C ASN A 252 13.16 -24.96 18.32
N ALA A 253 12.12 -25.64 18.83
CA ALA A 253 11.00 -24.96 19.51
C ALA A 253 11.52 -24.23 20.75
N LEU A 254 12.33 -24.84 21.62
CA LEU A 254 12.93 -24.22 22.80
C LEU A 254 13.76 -22.97 22.44
N ALA A 255 14.60 -23.06 21.40
CA ALA A 255 15.41 -21.94 20.97
C ALA A 255 14.55 -20.72 20.57
N ASN A 256 13.40 -20.93 19.91
CA ASN A 256 12.48 -19.88 19.55
C ASN A 256 11.66 -19.37 20.75
N ILE A 257 11.29 -20.24 21.68
CA ILE A 257 10.62 -19.88 22.94
C ILE A 257 11.54 -18.98 23.77
N GLU A 258 12.80 -19.38 24.00
CA GLU A 258 13.77 -18.57 24.75
C GLU A 258 14.01 -17.19 24.10
N LYS A 259 14.09 -17.18 22.78
CA LYS A 259 14.17 -15.92 22.02
C LYS A 259 12.90 -15.08 22.21
N GLY A 260 11.72 -15.69 22.20
CA GLY A 260 10.44 -15.04 22.47
C GLY A 260 10.37 -14.43 23.86
N ILE A 261 10.82 -15.16 24.89
CA ILE A 261 10.91 -14.70 26.28
C ILE A 261 11.86 -13.50 26.38
N SER A 262 12.97 -13.49 25.63
CA SER A 262 13.95 -12.40 25.67
C SER A 262 13.41 -11.02 25.24
N PHE A 263 12.26 -10.95 24.55
CA PHE A 263 11.57 -9.71 24.25
C PHE A 263 10.80 -9.11 25.45
N GLY A 264 10.74 -9.84 26.59
CA GLY A 264 10.12 -9.38 27.83
C GLY A 264 8.59 -9.50 27.81
N GLU A 265 7.91 -8.53 28.43
CA GLU A 265 6.44 -8.55 28.53
C GLU A 265 5.78 -8.52 27.14
N SER A 266 4.99 -9.54 26.88
CA SER A 266 4.22 -9.70 25.65
C SER A 266 2.96 -10.54 25.93
N VAL A 267 1.99 -10.49 25.03
CA VAL A 267 0.79 -11.35 25.10
C VAL A 267 1.12 -12.83 25.03
N TYR A 268 2.33 -13.17 24.57
CA TYR A 268 2.80 -14.55 24.42
C TYR A 268 3.63 -15.03 25.62
N LEU A 269 4.01 -14.18 26.59
CA LEU A 269 4.94 -14.54 27.65
C LEU A 269 4.48 -15.77 28.45
N GLN A 270 3.24 -15.75 28.92
CA GLN A 270 2.68 -16.88 29.66
C GLN A 270 2.68 -18.17 28.82
N VAL A 271 2.31 -18.09 27.55
CA VAL A 271 2.30 -19.23 26.62
C VAL A 271 3.72 -19.75 26.40
N PHE A 272 4.71 -18.88 26.25
CA PHE A 272 6.11 -19.28 26.11
C PHE A 272 6.61 -20.03 27.34
N LEU A 273 6.37 -19.48 28.54
CA LEU A 273 6.82 -20.11 29.79
C LEU A 273 6.17 -21.48 29.99
N TYR A 274 4.87 -21.61 29.75
CA TYR A 274 4.19 -22.91 29.82
C TYR A 274 4.69 -23.89 28.74
N THR A 275 4.84 -23.44 27.51
CA THR A 275 5.28 -24.29 26.39
C THR A 275 6.73 -24.72 26.55
N GLN A 276 7.58 -23.91 27.20
CA GLN A 276 8.96 -24.26 27.55
C GLN A 276 8.99 -25.50 28.47
N ILE A 277 8.14 -25.54 29.48
CA ILE A 277 8.00 -26.68 30.38
C ILE A 277 7.64 -27.96 29.59
N ILE A 278 6.64 -27.84 28.69
CA ILE A 278 6.21 -28.98 27.85
C ILE A 278 7.33 -29.43 26.94
N CYS A 279 8.05 -28.52 26.26
CA CYS A 279 9.16 -28.90 25.38
C CYS A 279 10.32 -29.57 26.13
N CYS A 280 10.71 -29.08 27.31
CA CYS A 280 11.70 -29.74 28.16
C CYS A 280 11.24 -31.13 28.55
N SER A 281 9.97 -31.34 28.92
CA SER A 281 9.40 -32.63 29.23
C SER A 281 9.41 -33.59 28.03
N LYS A 282 9.25 -33.08 26.82
CA LYS A 282 9.24 -33.88 25.58
C LYS A 282 10.64 -34.37 25.15
N ILE A 283 11.70 -33.71 25.60
CA ILE A 283 13.09 -34.12 25.40
C ILE A 283 13.66 -34.87 26.63
N ASP A 284 12.79 -35.29 27.55
CA ASP A 284 13.12 -36.01 28.78
C ASP A 284 14.01 -35.22 29.76
N ASP A 285 14.10 -33.88 29.63
CA ASP A 285 14.77 -32.99 30.58
C ASP A 285 13.80 -32.63 31.73
N TYR A 286 13.44 -33.64 32.54
CA TYR A 286 12.43 -33.49 33.59
C TYR A 286 12.88 -32.57 34.72
N GLU A 287 14.18 -32.57 35.07
CA GLU A 287 14.75 -31.70 36.10
C GLU A 287 14.52 -30.24 35.72
N LYS A 288 14.88 -29.87 34.50
CA LYS A 288 14.68 -28.50 33.99
C LYS A 288 13.19 -28.14 33.87
N ALA A 289 12.37 -29.05 33.36
CA ALA A 289 10.93 -28.84 33.26
C ALA A 289 10.32 -28.61 34.65
N TYR A 290 10.76 -29.33 35.69
CA TYR A 290 10.26 -29.15 37.05
C TYR A 290 10.67 -27.79 37.65
N GLU A 291 11.93 -27.37 37.50
CA GLU A 291 12.37 -26.04 37.92
C GLU A 291 11.51 -24.97 37.29
N LEU A 292 11.35 -24.99 35.96
CA LEU A 292 10.52 -24.02 35.23
C LEU A 292 9.06 -24.07 35.66
N SER A 293 8.51 -25.23 35.98
CA SER A 293 7.13 -25.37 36.45
C SER A 293 6.91 -24.73 37.83
N ASN A 294 7.90 -24.76 38.71
CA ASN A 294 7.83 -24.07 40.00
C ASN A 294 7.79 -22.56 39.81
N ASP A 295 8.68 -21.99 38.95
CA ASP A 295 8.69 -20.59 38.63
C ASP A 295 7.37 -20.14 37.95
N TYR A 296 6.84 -21.01 37.07
CA TYR A 296 5.55 -20.73 36.39
C TYR A 296 4.38 -20.67 37.38
N VAL A 297 4.26 -21.65 38.30
CA VAL A 297 3.17 -21.70 39.28
C VAL A 297 3.29 -20.55 40.29
N GLU A 298 4.50 -20.07 40.60
CA GLU A 298 4.69 -18.85 41.43
C GLU A 298 4.18 -17.62 40.71
N ALA A 299 4.47 -17.50 39.41
CA ALA A 299 4.04 -16.36 38.59
C ALA A 299 2.53 -16.39 38.23
N TYR A 300 1.97 -17.59 38.06
CA TYR A 300 0.58 -17.83 37.63
C TYR A 300 -0.12 -18.84 38.52
N PRO A 301 -0.38 -18.51 39.80
CA PRO A 301 -0.87 -19.47 40.81
C PRO A 301 -2.29 -19.98 40.54
N ASP A 302 -3.08 -19.25 39.73
CA ASP A 302 -4.47 -19.61 39.38
C ASP A 302 -4.56 -20.47 38.10
N ASP A 303 -3.43 -20.71 37.38
CA ASP A 303 -3.44 -21.54 36.19
C ASP A 303 -3.38 -23.04 36.57
N LYS A 304 -4.54 -23.69 36.41
CA LYS A 304 -4.71 -25.10 36.70
C LYS A 304 -3.77 -25.98 35.85
N ASN A 305 -3.55 -25.67 34.58
CA ASN A 305 -2.68 -26.44 33.70
C ASN A 305 -1.21 -26.41 34.21
N GLY A 306 -0.78 -25.23 34.71
CA GLY A 306 0.53 -25.09 35.34
C GLY A 306 0.67 -25.91 36.60
N GLN A 307 -0.35 -25.95 37.46
CA GLN A 307 -0.37 -26.79 38.65
C GLN A 307 -0.34 -28.29 38.33
N ASP A 308 -1.14 -28.70 37.34
CA ASP A 308 -1.26 -30.11 36.93
C ASP A 308 0.05 -30.60 36.31
N ILE A 309 0.72 -29.85 35.44
CA ILE A 309 2.01 -30.24 34.85
C ILE A 309 3.11 -30.28 35.91
N ARG A 310 3.14 -29.35 36.86
CA ARG A 310 4.07 -29.37 37.98
C ARG A 310 3.90 -30.61 38.83
N ALA A 311 2.66 -30.96 39.21
CA ALA A 311 2.34 -32.15 39.97
C ALA A 311 2.77 -33.43 39.23
N TRP A 312 2.52 -33.49 37.92
CA TRP A 312 2.97 -34.62 37.09
C TRP A 312 4.51 -34.73 37.03
N LEU A 313 5.22 -33.62 36.91
CA LEU A 313 6.68 -33.57 36.91
C LEU A 313 7.26 -34.02 38.27
N ASP A 314 6.63 -33.63 39.37
CA ASP A 314 7.02 -34.05 40.70
C ASP A 314 7.00 -35.61 40.84
N THR A 315 6.02 -36.28 40.21
CA THR A 315 5.98 -37.75 40.17
C THR A 315 7.17 -38.39 39.44
N ARG A 316 7.79 -37.66 38.54
CA ARG A 316 8.91 -38.15 37.72
C ARG A 316 10.26 -37.96 38.41
N ILE A 317 10.38 -36.87 39.17
CA ILE A 317 11.63 -36.51 39.85
C ILE A 317 11.68 -37.08 41.26
N ASN A 318 10.54 -37.09 41.96
CA ASN A 318 10.40 -37.59 43.34
C ASN A 318 9.39 -38.74 43.40
N PRO A 319 9.75 -39.94 42.90
CA PRO A 319 8.80 -41.06 42.81
C PRO A 319 8.30 -41.58 44.15
N ASP A 320 8.95 -41.20 45.29
CA ASP A 320 8.62 -41.64 46.64
C ASP A 320 7.66 -40.70 47.40
N THR A 321 7.13 -39.69 46.78
CA THR A 321 6.20 -38.76 47.43
C THR A 321 4.78 -39.35 47.50
N GLU A 322 4.30 -39.66 48.71
CA GLU A 322 2.96 -40.19 49.00
C GLU A 322 1.81 -39.24 48.54
N VAL A 323 2.13 -37.99 48.23
CA VAL A 323 1.21 -36.97 47.73
C VAL A 323 0.55 -37.32 46.39
N ILE A 324 1.20 -38.18 45.62
CA ILE A 324 0.78 -38.57 44.27
C ILE A 324 -0.44 -39.48 44.29
N ASN A 325 -0.53 -40.36 45.22
CA ASN A 325 -1.65 -41.29 45.33
C ASN A 325 -2.97 -40.56 45.72
N ASP A 326 -2.89 -39.43 46.43
CA ASP A 326 -4.07 -38.68 46.83
C ASP A 326 -4.66 -37.85 45.70
N ILE A 327 -3.84 -37.29 44.81
CA ILE A 327 -4.31 -36.50 43.66
C ILE A 327 -4.94 -37.38 42.58
N PHE A 328 -4.34 -38.54 42.28
CA PHE A 328 -4.92 -39.50 41.33
C PHE A 328 -6.18 -40.18 41.89
N ASN A 329 -6.26 -40.41 43.19
CA ASN A 329 -7.43 -41.02 43.82
C ASN A 329 -8.59 -40.05 43.93
N GLN A 330 -8.36 -38.75 44.08
CA GLN A 330 -9.43 -37.72 44.05
C GLN A 330 -10.02 -37.48 42.67
N ASN A 331 -9.21 -37.59 41.60
CA ASN A 331 -9.69 -37.48 40.23
C ASN A 331 -10.31 -38.79 39.71
N GLY A 332 -10.04 -39.92 40.31
CA GLY A 332 -10.63 -41.23 39.98
C GLY A 332 -11.99 -41.49 40.61
N GLN A 333 -12.43 -40.69 41.62
CA GLN A 333 -13.69 -40.90 42.32
C GLN A 333 -14.88 -40.08 41.77
N THR A 334 -14.70 -39.28 40.71
CA THR A 334 -15.80 -38.50 40.16
C THR A 334 -16.45 -39.09 38.88
N SER A 335 -16.19 -40.37 38.56
CA SER A 335 -16.78 -40.99 37.37
C SER A 335 -17.47 -42.34 37.59
N ASP A 336 -17.94 -42.62 38.84
CA ASP A 336 -18.67 -43.89 39.13
C ASP A 336 -19.99 -43.67 39.86
N ASP A 337 -20.75 -42.68 39.45
CA ASP A 337 -22.19 -42.57 39.80
C ASP A 337 -22.96 -42.23 38.49
N THR A 338 -23.06 -43.22 37.60
CA THR A 338 -24.19 -43.24 36.66
C THR A 338 -24.88 -44.58 36.79
N GLU A 339 -26.08 -44.46 37.36
CA GLU A 339 -27.08 -45.50 37.56
C GLU A 339 -27.25 -46.38 36.32
N ASP A 340 -27.30 -47.71 36.61
CA ASP A 340 -27.90 -48.71 35.76
C ASP A 340 -29.33 -48.28 35.41
N ASN A 341 -29.59 -47.96 34.20
CA ASN A 341 -30.91 -47.99 33.60
C ASN A 341 -30.91 -49.04 32.47
N ASP A 342 -31.37 -50.25 32.87
CA ASP A 342 -31.91 -51.25 31.95
C ASP A 342 -32.86 -50.59 30.95
N ILE A 343 -32.55 -50.67 29.70
CA ILE A 343 -33.55 -50.60 28.61
C ILE A 343 -33.36 -51.79 27.71
N SER A 344 -34.38 -52.65 27.84
CA SER A 344 -34.64 -53.82 27.04
C SER A 344 -34.58 -53.59 25.55
N SER A 345 -34.00 -54.55 24.87
CA SER A 345 -34.13 -54.83 23.44
C SER A 345 -35.59 -54.86 22.99
N ASP A 346 -35.89 -54.07 21.96
CA ASP A 346 -36.96 -54.45 21.02
C ASP A 346 -36.45 -54.19 19.56
N ASP A 347 -36.35 -55.31 18.90
CA ASP A 347 -36.22 -55.45 17.45
C ASP A 347 -37.36 -54.75 16.75
N ASN A 348 -37.07 -53.96 15.74
CA ASN A 348 -37.96 -53.82 14.58
C ASN A 348 -37.19 -53.44 13.32
N ASP A 349 -37.05 -54.45 12.49
CA ASP A 349 -36.93 -54.32 11.03
C ASP A 349 -37.93 -53.33 10.45
N ILE A 350 -37.47 -52.48 9.58
CA ILE A 350 -38.28 -52.07 8.39
C ILE A 350 -37.32 -51.62 7.26
N SER A 351 -37.51 -52.39 6.19
CA SER A 351 -37.08 -52.29 4.81
C SER A 351 -37.08 -50.92 4.14
N SER A 352 -36.10 -50.77 3.27
CA SER A 352 -36.09 -50.15 1.92
C SER A 352 -37.41 -49.56 1.36
N ASP A 353 -37.26 -48.35 0.77
CA ASP A 353 -37.72 -47.96 -0.59
C ASP A 353 -37.35 -46.47 -0.77
N ASP A 354 -36.49 -46.17 -1.68
CA ASP A 354 -36.58 -45.78 -3.10
C ASP A 354 -37.44 -44.55 -3.44
N SER A 355 -36.90 -43.80 -4.37
CA SER A 355 -37.45 -42.68 -5.16
C SER A 355 -37.29 -41.29 -4.52
N GLY A 356 -36.52 -40.35 -5.08
CA GLY A 356 -36.59 -39.88 -6.49
C GLY A 356 -37.12 -38.48 -6.51
N ASN A 357 -36.40 -37.64 -7.17
CA ASN A 357 -36.83 -36.45 -7.93
C ASN A 357 -36.80 -35.04 -7.31
N ASP A 358 -35.98 -34.25 -7.98
CA ASP A 358 -36.18 -32.93 -8.58
C ASP A 358 -36.72 -31.74 -7.73
N ASN A 359 -35.84 -30.76 -7.49
CA ASN A 359 -35.81 -29.44 -8.16
C ASN A 359 -34.61 -28.64 -7.72
#